data_d85fbef66181d9babfd3c21a20b631cc
#
_entry.id   d85fbef66181d9babfd3c21a20b631cc
#
_cell.length_a   1.000
_cell.length_b   1.000
_cell.length_c   1.000
_cell.angle_alpha   90.00
_cell.angle_beta   90.00
_cell.angle_gamma   90.00
#
_symmetry.space_group_name_H-M   'P 1'
#
loop_
_entity.id
_entity.type
_entity.pdbx_description
1 polymer ?
#
loop_
_entity_poly.entity_id
_entity_poly.type
_entity_poly.pdbx_seq_one_letter_code
_entity_poly.pdbx_strand_id
1 'polypeptide(L)'
;MIETKNVAPEFKKYLEFDSNNSNIRIGVAMSGGVDSSTVAYLLKQQGYDIFGVTMKTFKDEDSDAKKVCDDLGIEHYVLDVRDEFKEKVMDYFVDEYMNGRTPNPCMVCNRHIKFGKMLDFILSKGANFMATGHYTKLKNGLLSVGDDSNKDQVYFLSQIEKDRLSKIIFPVGDLEKPKLRELAQQMGVRVYSKKDSQEICFVDDGKLKEFLIENTKGKAEKPGNIVDKNGNILGKHRGFSFYTIGQRKGLGISSEEPLYVLAFDRETNNIIVGENKDLFKDELIATRLNLFSVSSLDSLDNWECFAKTRSRAILYRC
;
A
#
# COMPACT_ATOMS: atom_id res chain seq x y z
N MET A 1 18.49 0.26 27.02
CA MET A 1 19.29 -0.19 25.83
C MET A 1 19.06 -1.70 25.69
N ILE A 2 18.79 -2.15 24.49
CA ILE A 2 18.64 -3.58 24.20
C ILE A 2 20.03 -4.22 24.30
N GLU A 3 20.15 -5.39 24.92
CA GLU A 3 21.43 -6.09 24.97
C GLU A 3 21.82 -6.57 23.55
N THR A 4 22.72 -5.83 22.89
CA THR A 4 23.20 -6.13 21.53
C THR A 4 24.23 -7.26 21.46
N LYS A 5 24.60 -7.86 22.61
CA LYS A 5 25.64 -8.89 22.71
C LYS A 5 25.35 -10.15 21.87
N ASN A 6 24.05 -10.44 21.63
CA ASN A 6 23.62 -11.64 20.93
C ASN A 6 23.14 -11.37 19.49
N VAL A 7 23.36 -10.15 18.97
CA VAL A 7 22.93 -9.80 17.61
C VAL A 7 24.01 -10.18 16.61
N ALA A 8 23.61 -10.84 15.52
CA ALA A 8 24.52 -11.29 14.48
C ALA A 8 25.34 -10.13 13.88
N PRO A 9 26.61 -10.35 13.50
CA PRO A 9 27.52 -9.29 13.07
C PRO A 9 27.00 -8.42 11.92
N GLU A 10 26.29 -9.03 10.97
CA GLU A 10 25.70 -8.34 9.81
C GLU A 10 24.63 -7.31 10.16
N PHE A 11 24.04 -7.42 11.35
CA PHE A 11 23.02 -6.47 11.82
C PHE A 11 23.58 -5.34 12.67
N LYS A 12 24.85 -5.42 13.09
CA LYS A 12 25.46 -4.42 13.99
C LYS A 12 25.38 -3.00 13.43
N LYS A 13 25.56 -2.83 12.11
CA LYS A 13 25.47 -1.53 11.44
C LYS A 13 24.10 -0.83 11.62
N TYR A 14 23.03 -1.58 11.87
CA TYR A 14 21.69 -1.03 12.12
C TYR A 14 21.48 -0.66 13.59
N LEU A 15 22.40 -1.00 14.47
CA LEU A 15 22.27 -0.83 15.93
C LEU A 15 23.33 0.13 16.49
N GLU A 16 24.09 0.80 15.64
CA GLU A 16 25.10 1.76 16.06
C GLU A 16 24.44 2.95 16.76
N PHE A 17 24.79 3.16 18.02
CA PHE A 17 24.30 4.27 18.82
C PHE A 17 25.11 5.53 18.51
N ASP A 18 24.40 6.64 18.23
CA ASP A 18 24.98 7.98 18.12
C ASP A 18 24.26 8.93 19.08
N SER A 19 25.00 9.51 20.03
CA SER A 19 24.44 10.46 21.00
C SER A 19 23.88 11.73 20.34
N ASN A 20 24.35 12.11 19.15
CA ASN A 20 23.83 13.27 18.42
C ASN A 20 22.39 13.06 17.95
N ASN A 21 21.98 11.80 17.78
CA ASN A 21 20.62 11.45 17.36
C ASN A 21 19.54 11.86 18.38
N SER A 22 19.90 12.04 19.65
CA SER A 22 18.96 12.47 20.70
C SER A 22 18.32 13.84 20.44
N ASN A 23 18.93 14.66 19.59
CA ASN A 23 18.40 15.97 19.18
C ASN A 23 17.40 15.85 18.00
N ILE A 24 17.22 14.64 17.45
CA ILE A 24 16.31 14.39 16.32
C ILE A 24 15.10 13.62 16.84
N ARG A 25 13.93 14.25 16.75
CA ARG A 25 12.67 13.64 17.15
C ARG A 25 11.96 13.01 15.96
N ILE A 26 11.55 11.73 16.11
CA ILE A 26 10.95 10.95 15.02
C ILE A 26 9.63 10.33 15.47
N GLY A 27 8.55 10.59 14.72
CA GLY A 27 7.28 9.88 14.90
C GLY A 27 7.28 8.60 14.06
N VAL A 28 7.08 7.46 14.71
CA VAL A 28 7.02 6.15 14.06
C VAL A 28 5.58 5.77 13.79
N ALA A 29 5.22 5.50 12.52
CA ALA A 29 3.90 4.98 12.15
C ALA A 29 3.78 3.51 12.58
N MET A 30 3.05 3.27 13.64
CA MET A 30 2.89 1.97 14.28
C MET A 30 1.62 1.27 13.81
N SER A 31 1.75 0.15 13.11
CA SER A 31 0.63 -0.69 12.66
C SER A 31 0.41 -1.92 13.55
N GLY A 32 1.21 -2.11 14.58
CA GLY A 32 1.22 -3.34 15.40
C GLY A 32 1.75 -4.57 14.65
N GLY A 33 2.32 -4.41 13.48
CA GLY A 33 3.02 -5.43 12.70
C GLY A 33 4.53 -5.44 12.97
N VAL A 34 5.21 -6.51 12.54
CA VAL A 34 6.65 -6.68 12.79
C VAL A 34 7.50 -5.55 12.17
N ASP A 35 7.15 -5.05 10.99
CA ASP A 35 7.97 -4.07 10.28
C ASP A 35 8.05 -2.74 11.03
N SER A 36 6.91 -2.15 11.36
CA SER A 36 6.84 -0.89 12.10
C SER A 36 7.42 -1.02 13.52
N SER A 37 7.21 -2.16 14.15
CA SER A 37 7.77 -2.44 15.48
C SER A 37 9.29 -2.53 15.43
N THR A 38 9.86 -3.21 14.42
CA THR A 38 11.31 -3.28 14.23
C THR A 38 11.90 -1.89 13.97
N VAL A 39 11.22 -1.05 13.16
CA VAL A 39 11.65 0.35 12.95
C VAL A 39 11.74 1.10 14.28
N ALA A 40 10.74 0.99 15.16
CA ALA A 40 10.77 1.66 16.45
C ALA A 40 11.94 1.17 17.32
N TYR A 41 12.18 -0.14 17.37
CA TYR A 41 13.31 -0.70 18.09
C TYR A 41 14.68 -0.22 17.54
N LEU A 42 14.85 -0.21 16.20
CA LEU A 42 16.06 0.26 15.54
C LEU A 42 16.38 1.72 15.89
N LEU A 43 15.39 2.60 15.68
CA LEU A 43 15.58 4.04 15.93
C LEU A 43 15.83 4.34 17.40
N LYS A 44 15.14 3.66 18.32
CA LYS A 44 15.41 3.78 19.76
C LYS A 44 16.82 3.35 20.11
N GLN A 45 17.27 2.22 19.53
CA GLN A 45 18.62 1.70 19.75
C GLN A 45 19.70 2.64 19.20
N GLN A 46 19.44 3.29 18.07
CA GLN A 46 20.31 4.29 17.46
C GLN A 46 20.38 5.62 18.22
N GLY A 47 19.57 5.80 19.26
CA GLY A 47 19.59 6.96 20.14
C GLY A 47 18.62 8.09 19.78
N TYR A 48 17.72 7.90 18.80
CA TYR A 48 16.73 8.92 18.46
C TYR A 48 15.68 9.12 19.57
N ASP A 49 15.20 10.37 19.72
CA ASP A 49 13.96 10.65 20.46
C ASP A 49 12.76 10.22 19.61
N ILE A 50 12.09 9.15 20.01
CA ILE A 50 10.98 8.59 19.22
C ILE A 50 9.68 8.51 19.99
N PHE A 51 8.58 8.57 19.27
CA PHE A 51 7.24 8.25 19.75
C PHE A 51 6.47 7.45 18.70
N GLY A 52 5.51 6.64 19.13
CA GLY A 52 4.65 5.86 18.24
C GLY A 52 3.35 6.58 17.91
N VAL A 53 2.86 6.43 16.68
CA VAL A 53 1.52 6.89 16.26
C VAL A 53 0.79 5.77 15.56
N THR A 54 -0.40 5.41 16.05
CA THR A 54 -1.30 4.44 15.43
C THR A 54 -2.53 5.16 14.88
N MET A 55 -2.96 4.79 13.69
CA MET A 55 -4.21 5.29 13.11
C MET A 55 -5.38 4.44 13.60
N LYS A 56 -6.40 5.10 14.12
CA LYS A 56 -7.72 4.49 14.34
C LYS A 56 -8.54 4.68 13.07
N THR A 57 -8.78 3.58 12.35
CA THR A 57 -9.56 3.56 11.11
C THR A 57 -10.95 2.96 11.35
N PHE A 58 -11.29 1.87 10.70
CA PHE A 58 -12.58 1.15 10.83
C PHE A 58 -12.52 -0.01 11.85
N LYS A 59 -11.33 -0.47 12.21
CA LYS A 59 -11.09 -1.48 13.24
C LYS A 59 -10.72 -0.81 14.56
N ASP A 60 -10.95 -1.51 15.66
CA ASP A 60 -10.49 -1.10 16.97
C ASP A 60 -8.95 -0.97 16.99
N GLU A 61 -8.47 -0.19 17.93
CA GLU A 61 -7.04 0.09 18.08
C GLU A 61 -6.22 -1.21 18.19
N ASP A 62 -5.10 -1.26 17.45
CA ASP A 62 -4.18 -2.37 17.58
C ASP A 62 -3.43 -2.28 18.91
N SER A 63 -3.86 -3.11 19.85
CA SER A 63 -3.25 -3.23 21.18
C SER A 63 -1.76 -3.63 21.11
N ASP A 64 -1.29 -4.25 20.01
CA ASP A 64 0.10 -4.65 19.85
C ASP A 64 1.03 -3.44 19.63
N ALA A 65 0.58 -2.41 18.91
CA ALA A 65 1.34 -1.18 18.75
C ALA A 65 1.59 -0.49 20.10
N LYS A 66 0.54 -0.40 20.94
CA LYS A 66 0.65 0.14 22.28
C LYS A 66 1.62 -0.64 23.14
N LYS A 67 1.52 -1.98 23.16
CA LYS A 67 2.42 -2.86 23.93
C LYS A 67 3.89 -2.69 23.51
N VAL A 68 4.15 -2.55 22.18
CA VAL A 68 5.50 -2.31 21.68
C VAL A 68 6.04 -0.96 22.17
N CYS A 69 5.20 0.09 22.15
CA CYS A 69 5.60 1.40 22.69
C CYS A 69 5.87 1.34 24.19
N ASP A 70 5.07 0.60 24.95
CA ASP A 70 5.26 0.39 26.40
C ASP A 70 6.58 -0.37 26.67
N ASP A 71 6.91 -1.43 25.88
CA ASP A 71 8.16 -2.17 26.00
C ASP A 71 9.38 -1.27 25.74
N LEU A 72 9.26 -0.31 24.86
CA LEU A 72 10.33 0.65 24.52
C LEU A 72 10.38 1.86 25.47
N GLY A 73 9.39 2.03 26.34
CA GLY A 73 9.26 3.21 27.20
C GLY A 73 9.14 4.50 26.41
N ILE A 74 8.32 4.51 25.33
CA ILE A 74 8.08 5.67 24.47
C ILE A 74 6.61 6.10 24.50
N GLU A 75 6.37 7.37 24.21
CA GLU A 75 5.01 7.89 24.07
C GLU A 75 4.28 7.20 22.92
N HIS A 76 2.97 6.98 23.08
CA HIS A 76 2.11 6.43 22.05
C HIS A 76 0.87 7.31 21.84
N TYR A 77 0.65 7.75 20.62
CA TYR A 77 -0.53 8.52 20.24
C TYR A 77 -1.44 7.71 19.33
N VAL A 78 -2.75 7.89 19.50
CA VAL A 78 -3.77 7.33 18.59
C VAL A 78 -4.38 8.50 17.82
N LEU A 79 -4.25 8.44 16.51
CA LEU A 79 -4.83 9.41 15.60
C LEU A 79 -6.12 8.87 15.02
N ASP A 80 -7.25 9.45 15.38
CA ASP A 80 -8.55 9.10 14.80
C ASP A 80 -8.66 9.67 13.39
N VAL A 81 -8.77 8.77 12.41
CA VAL A 81 -8.88 9.11 10.97
C VAL A 81 -10.07 8.38 10.33
N ARG A 82 -11.05 7.93 11.14
CA ARG A 82 -12.17 7.10 10.66
C ARG A 82 -12.96 7.78 9.55
N ASP A 83 -13.29 9.04 9.72
CA ASP A 83 -14.11 9.78 8.76
C ASP A 83 -13.34 9.98 7.45
N GLU A 84 -12.09 10.44 7.52
CA GLU A 84 -11.27 10.64 6.32
C GLU A 84 -10.90 9.32 5.64
N PHE A 85 -10.67 8.25 6.42
CA PHE A 85 -10.40 6.94 5.86
C PHE A 85 -11.62 6.40 5.12
N LYS A 86 -12.80 6.58 5.70
CA LYS A 86 -14.04 6.21 5.02
C LYS A 86 -14.21 7.00 3.74
N GLU A 87 -14.18 8.32 3.79
CA GLU A 87 -14.42 9.20 2.64
C GLU A 87 -13.38 9.01 1.53
N LYS A 88 -12.07 9.06 1.87
CA LYS A 88 -11.00 9.08 0.87
C LYS A 88 -10.59 7.70 0.37
N VAL A 89 -10.74 6.65 1.20
CA VAL A 89 -10.23 5.31 0.87
C VAL A 89 -11.34 4.32 0.60
N MET A 90 -12.31 4.19 1.51
CA MET A 90 -13.37 3.18 1.35
C MET A 90 -14.40 3.60 0.31
N ASP A 91 -14.90 4.84 0.37
CA ASP A 91 -15.90 5.35 -0.58
C ASP A 91 -15.29 5.45 -2.00
N TYR A 92 -14.02 5.90 -2.12
CA TYR A 92 -13.27 5.83 -3.38
C TYR A 92 -13.19 4.39 -3.93
N PHE A 93 -12.86 3.42 -3.07
CA PHE A 93 -12.76 2.01 -3.46
C PHE A 93 -14.07 1.48 -4.03
N VAL A 94 -15.18 1.76 -3.35
CA VAL A 94 -16.51 1.37 -3.78
C VAL A 94 -16.87 2.06 -5.11
N ASP A 95 -16.63 3.37 -5.21
CA ASP A 95 -16.96 4.16 -6.41
C ASP A 95 -16.20 3.68 -7.65
N GLU A 96 -14.91 3.36 -7.51
CA GLU A 96 -14.13 2.81 -8.61
C GLU A 96 -14.70 1.48 -9.14
N TYR A 97 -15.07 0.55 -8.25
CA TYR A 97 -15.71 -0.71 -8.66
C TYR A 97 -17.08 -0.48 -9.31
N MET A 98 -17.87 0.43 -8.76
CA MET A 98 -19.16 0.82 -9.35
C MET A 98 -19.02 1.50 -10.71
N ASN A 99 -17.82 2.00 -11.02
CA ASN A 99 -17.48 2.57 -12.32
C ASN A 99 -16.74 1.60 -13.25
N GLY A 100 -16.62 0.31 -12.89
CA GLY A 100 -15.93 -0.71 -13.69
C GLY A 100 -14.42 -0.54 -13.72
N ARG A 101 -13.85 0.17 -12.75
CA ARG A 101 -12.39 0.34 -12.60
C ARG A 101 -11.86 -0.50 -11.44
N THR A 102 -10.60 -0.88 -11.49
CA THR A 102 -9.94 -1.62 -10.42
C THR A 102 -9.15 -0.64 -9.55
N PRO A 103 -9.61 -0.32 -8.33
CA PRO A 103 -8.96 0.65 -7.46
C PRO A 103 -7.66 0.11 -6.84
N ASN A 104 -6.79 1.05 -6.45
CA ASN A 104 -5.69 0.77 -5.53
C ASN A 104 -5.85 1.61 -4.25
N PRO A 105 -6.59 1.11 -3.26
CA PRO A 105 -6.87 1.86 -2.04
C PRO A 105 -5.61 2.14 -1.21
N CYS A 106 -4.57 1.29 -1.33
CA CYS A 106 -3.31 1.50 -0.61
C CYS A 106 -2.56 2.76 -1.09
N MET A 107 -2.60 3.06 -2.41
CA MET A 107 -2.00 4.30 -2.94
C MET A 107 -2.73 5.53 -2.38
N VAL A 108 -4.04 5.49 -2.37
CA VAL A 108 -4.89 6.59 -1.86
C VAL A 108 -4.70 6.77 -0.35
N CYS A 109 -4.67 5.66 0.42
CA CYS A 109 -4.38 5.68 1.85
C CYS A 109 -2.98 6.25 2.13
N ASN A 110 -1.96 5.83 1.39
CA ASN A 110 -0.61 6.39 1.54
C ASN A 110 -0.62 7.89 1.28
N ARG A 111 -1.23 8.37 0.19
CA ARG A 111 -1.28 9.79 -0.15
C ARG A 111 -1.99 10.63 0.91
N HIS A 112 -3.24 10.29 1.23
CA HIS A 112 -4.12 11.16 2.01
C HIS A 112 -4.07 10.93 3.51
N ILE A 113 -3.90 9.66 3.93
CA ILE A 113 -3.97 9.30 5.35
C ILE A 113 -2.57 9.18 5.95
N LYS A 114 -1.72 8.26 5.47
CA LYS A 114 -0.40 8.03 6.10
C LYS A 114 0.55 9.19 5.89
N PHE A 115 0.83 9.54 4.64
CA PHE A 115 1.76 10.63 4.31
C PHE A 115 1.06 11.98 4.10
N GLY A 116 -0.26 12.03 4.30
CA GLY A 116 -1.06 13.22 4.48
C GLY A 116 -1.26 13.49 5.97
N LYS A 117 -2.46 13.21 6.47
CA LYS A 117 -2.92 13.56 7.82
C LYS A 117 -2.02 13.05 8.95
N MET A 118 -1.51 11.81 8.86
CA MET A 118 -0.65 11.24 9.91
C MET A 118 0.72 11.93 9.95
N LEU A 119 1.32 12.22 8.80
CA LEU A 119 2.57 12.99 8.73
C LEU A 119 2.37 14.37 9.34
N ASP A 120 1.29 15.09 8.97
CA ASP A 120 0.99 16.42 9.53
C ASP A 120 0.82 16.36 11.06
N PHE A 121 0.13 15.35 11.57
CA PHE A 121 0.00 15.13 13.01
C PHE A 121 1.36 14.87 13.68
N ILE A 122 2.20 14.02 13.10
CA ILE A 122 3.54 13.72 13.62
C ILE A 122 4.40 14.99 13.70
N LEU A 123 4.41 15.79 12.63
CA LEU A 123 5.13 17.06 12.59
C LEU A 123 4.59 18.07 13.61
N SER A 124 3.27 18.10 13.83
CA SER A 124 2.64 18.95 14.86
C SER A 124 3.04 18.58 16.30
N LYS A 125 3.53 17.36 16.52
CA LYS A 125 4.10 16.91 17.81
C LYS A 125 5.59 17.26 17.96
N GLY A 126 6.14 18.07 17.07
CA GLY A 126 7.52 18.53 17.10
C GLY A 126 8.52 17.53 16.52
N ALA A 127 8.07 16.52 15.78
CA ALA A 127 8.98 15.61 15.10
C ALA A 127 9.67 16.27 13.89
N ASN A 128 10.92 15.90 13.66
CA ASN A 128 11.67 16.27 12.47
C ASN A 128 11.26 15.42 11.26
N PHE A 129 10.95 14.14 11.53
CA PHE A 129 10.65 13.14 10.52
C PHE A 129 9.55 12.17 10.96
N MET A 130 8.91 11.56 9.98
CA MET A 130 8.07 10.36 10.12
C MET A 130 8.83 9.13 9.63
N ALA A 131 8.89 8.07 10.43
CA ALA A 131 9.43 6.78 10.04
C ALA A 131 8.32 5.75 9.82
N THR A 132 8.51 4.89 8.82
CA THR A 132 7.57 3.79 8.54
C THR A 132 8.28 2.50 8.18
N GLY A 133 7.58 1.37 8.33
CA GLY A 133 8.06 0.04 7.95
C GLY A 133 7.88 -0.30 6.46
N HIS A 134 7.80 0.67 5.55
CA HIS A 134 7.70 0.37 4.13
C HIS A 134 9.05 -0.07 3.55
N TYR A 135 9.00 -1.10 2.68
CA TYR A 135 10.15 -1.63 1.94
C TYR A 135 10.40 -0.79 0.68
N THR A 136 11.00 0.36 0.88
CA THR A 136 11.40 1.31 -0.17
C THR A 136 12.56 2.15 0.35
N LYS A 137 13.22 2.89 -0.51
CA LYS A 137 14.35 3.78 -0.17
C LYS A 137 14.10 5.20 -0.65
N LEU A 138 14.74 6.14 0.01
CA LEU A 138 14.91 7.50 -0.50
C LEU A 138 16.39 7.68 -0.89
N LYS A 139 16.64 7.90 -2.19
CA LYS A 139 17.97 8.21 -2.72
C LYS A 139 17.92 9.57 -3.40
N ASN A 140 18.73 10.51 -2.92
CA ASN A 140 18.78 11.89 -3.46
C ASN A 140 17.39 12.56 -3.51
N GLY A 141 16.56 12.33 -2.50
CA GLY A 141 15.20 12.88 -2.43
C GLY A 141 14.16 12.18 -3.33
N LEU A 142 14.51 11.08 -3.99
CA LEU A 142 13.63 10.31 -4.86
C LEU A 142 13.32 8.94 -4.27
N LEU A 143 12.09 8.47 -4.49
CA LEU A 143 11.70 7.10 -4.15
C LEU A 143 12.46 6.09 -5.03
N SER A 144 12.97 5.04 -4.40
CA SER A 144 13.71 3.96 -5.05
C SER A 144 13.24 2.61 -4.51
N VAL A 145 13.36 1.59 -5.34
CA VAL A 145 13.04 0.19 -5.00
C VAL A 145 13.82 -0.25 -3.76
N GLY A 146 13.15 -0.96 -2.84
CA GLY A 146 13.78 -1.62 -1.70
C GLY A 146 14.68 -2.79 -2.12
N ASP A 147 15.52 -3.31 -1.22
CA ASP A 147 16.39 -4.45 -1.53
C ASP A 147 15.60 -5.78 -1.62
N ASP A 148 14.47 -5.88 -0.91
CA ASP A 148 13.55 -7.00 -1.07
C ASP A 148 12.62 -6.78 -2.26
N SER A 149 12.96 -7.34 -3.42
CA SER A 149 12.15 -7.23 -4.64
C SER A 149 10.75 -7.86 -4.50
N ASN A 150 10.57 -8.83 -3.60
CA ASN A 150 9.27 -9.49 -3.36
C ASN A 150 8.35 -8.65 -2.45
N LYS A 151 8.94 -7.77 -1.65
CA LYS A 151 8.25 -6.92 -0.68
C LYS A 151 8.29 -5.44 -1.06
N ASP A 152 8.94 -5.09 -2.19
CA ASP A 152 9.03 -3.70 -2.65
C ASP A 152 7.66 -3.02 -2.69
N GLN A 153 7.58 -1.85 -2.10
CA GLN A 153 6.36 -1.08 -1.95
C GLN A 153 6.39 0.28 -2.67
N VAL A 154 7.44 0.56 -3.45
CA VAL A 154 7.60 1.85 -4.14
C VAL A 154 6.39 2.18 -5.03
N TYR A 155 5.79 1.16 -5.67
CA TYR A 155 4.58 1.30 -6.47
C TYR A 155 3.43 1.97 -5.70
N PHE A 156 3.21 1.58 -4.45
CA PHE A 156 2.13 2.10 -3.62
C PHE A 156 2.40 3.50 -3.06
N LEU A 157 3.62 4.01 -3.22
CA LEU A 157 4.08 5.32 -2.73
C LEU A 157 4.15 6.38 -3.83
N SER A 158 3.89 6.00 -5.08
CA SER A 158 4.04 6.88 -6.25
C SER A 158 3.15 8.13 -6.23
N GLN A 159 2.14 8.18 -5.38
CA GLN A 159 1.25 9.33 -5.25
C GLN A 159 1.55 10.23 -4.03
N ILE A 160 2.59 9.96 -3.26
CA ILE A 160 3.03 10.87 -2.19
C ILE A 160 3.43 12.21 -2.81
N GLU A 161 3.03 13.32 -2.22
CA GLU A 161 3.43 14.65 -2.68
C GLU A 161 4.94 14.83 -2.51
N LYS A 162 5.62 15.33 -3.56
CA LYS A 162 7.08 15.40 -3.66
C LYS A 162 7.74 16.15 -2.50
N ASP A 163 7.17 17.26 -2.08
CA ASP A 163 7.66 18.09 -0.98
C ASP A 163 7.64 17.36 0.38
N ARG A 164 6.72 16.41 0.56
CA ARG A 164 6.60 15.61 1.78
C ARG A 164 7.72 14.58 1.94
N LEU A 165 8.37 14.15 0.85
CA LEU A 165 9.43 13.14 0.89
C LEU A 165 10.60 13.54 1.78
N SER A 166 10.90 14.83 1.88
CA SER A 166 11.97 15.35 2.75
C SER A 166 11.71 15.15 4.26
N LYS A 167 10.47 14.80 4.64
CA LYS A 167 10.05 14.57 6.03
C LYS A 167 9.82 13.08 6.37
N ILE A 168 10.17 12.18 5.46
CA ILE A 168 9.89 10.75 5.60
C ILE A 168 11.20 9.97 5.58
N ILE A 169 11.29 8.93 6.41
CA ILE A 169 12.39 7.97 6.39
C ILE A 169 11.86 6.54 6.34
N PHE A 170 12.61 5.67 5.66
CA PHE A 170 12.30 4.25 5.48
C PHE A 170 13.45 3.38 5.99
N PRO A 171 13.55 3.16 7.32
CA PRO A 171 14.73 2.53 7.94
C PRO A 171 14.96 1.07 7.54
N VAL A 172 13.96 0.40 6.97
CA VAL A 172 14.03 -1.02 6.61
C VAL A 172 14.09 -1.28 5.11
N GLY A 173 14.26 -0.23 4.30
CA GLY A 173 14.35 -0.34 2.84
C GLY A 173 15.54 -1.16 2.34
N ASP A 174 16.61 -1.27 3.13
CA ASP A 174 17.83 -2.03 2.85
C ASP A 174 17.79 -3.47 3.43
N LEU A 175 16.66 -3.90 3.98
CA LEU A 175 16.52 -5.21 4.60
C LEU A 175 15.53 -6.10 3.80
N GLU A 176 15.93 -7.34 3.56
CA GLU A 176 15.02 -8.38 3.12
C GLU A 176 14.13 -8.82 4.29
N LYS A 177 12.86 -9.16 4.02
CA LYS A 177 11.89 -9.54 5.04
C LYS A 177 12.33 -10.68 5.96
N PRO A 178 12.97 -11.76 5.48
CA PRO A 178 13.48 -12.81 6.37
C PRO A 178 14.51 -12.28 7.35
N LYS A 179 15.44 -11.46 6.87
CA LYS A 179 16.49 -10.82 7.72
C LYS A 179 15.90 -9.85 8.73
N LEU A 180 14.87 -9.08 8.34
CA LEU A 180 14.16 -8.21 9.27
C LEU A 180 13.52 -9.01 10.41
N ARG A 181 12.88 -10.16 10.11
CA ARG A 181 12.27 -11.01 11.15
C ARG A 181 13.32 -11.61 12.08
N GLU A 182 14.47 -12.03 11.54
CA GLU A 182 15.59 -12.52 12.34
C GLU A 182 16.11 -11.42 13.27
N LEU A 183 16.34 -10.22 12.75
CA LEU A 183 16.75 -9.07 13.55
C LEU A 183 15.70 -8.73 14.62
N ALA A 184 14.42 -8.71 14.27
CA ALA A 184 13.32 -8.48 15.21
C ALA A 184 13.31 -9.51 16.35
N GLN A 185 13.55 -10.79 16.04
CA GLN A 185 13.67 -11.85 17.03
C GLN A 185 14.87 -11.64 17.95
N GLN A 186 16.02 -11.32 17.39
CA GLN A 186 17.26 -11.07 18.16
C GLN A 186 17.15 -9.82 19.06
N MET A 187 16.37 -8.82 18.64
CA MET A 187 16.07 -7.62 19.42
C MET A 187 14.96 -7.81 20.45
N GLY A 188 14.30 -8.97 20.49
CA GLY A 188 13.19 -9.23 21.41
C GLY A 188 11.89 -8.50 21.06
N VAL A 189 11.67 -8.16 19.79
CA VAL A 189 10.42 -7.53 19.32
C VAL A 189 9.27 -8.53 19.50
N ARG A 190 8.32 -8.24 20.40
CA ARG A 190 7.25 -9.17 20.79
C ARG A 190 6.43 -9.74 19.64
N VAL A 191 6.30 -8.99 18.55
CA VAL A 191 5.49 -9.35 17.36
C VAL A 191 6.31 -9.94 16.22
N TYR A 192 7.55 -10.39 16.45
CA TYR A 192 8.46 -10.87 15.40
C TYR A 192 7.88 -12.03 14.57
N SER A 193 7.02 -12.88 15.17
CA SER A 193 6.39 -14.03 14.52
C SER A 193 5.02 -13.72 13.92
N LYS A 194 4.47 -12.51 14.13
CA LYS A 194 3.15 -12.11 13.61
C LYS A 194 3.14 -12.19 12.07
N LYS A 195 2.12 -12.84 11.50
CA LYS A 195 1.95 -12.93 10.05
C LYS A 195 1.66 -11.57 9.44
N ASP A 196 2.17 -11.38 8.21
CA ASP A 196 1.88 -10.16 7.44
C ASP A 196 0.42 -10.17 6.96
N SER A 197 -0.23 -9.01 6.96
CA SER A 197 -1.50 -8.83 6.26
C SER A 197 -1.25 -8.90 4.75
N GLN A 198 -2.02 -9.73 4.03
CA GLN A 198 -1.86 -9.96 2.59
C GLN A 198 -2.94 -9.24 1.77
N GLU A 199 -4.05 -8.91 2.40
CA GLU A 199 -5.26 -8.40 1.76
C GLU A 199 -5.48 -6.90 2.03
N ILE A 200 -6.50 -6.33 1.40
CA ILE A 200 -6.96 -4.97 1.66
C ILE A 200 -7.46 -4.89 3.10
N CYS A 201 -6.90 -3.98 3.89
CA CYS A 201 -7.08 -3.98 5.35
C CYS A 201 -8.53 -3.83 5.84
N PHE A 202 -9.44 -3.31 5.02
CA PHE A 202 -10.85 -3.09 5.37
C PHE A 202 -11.83 -4.03 4.64
N VAL A 203 -11.33 -4.99 3.85
CA VAL A 203 -12.14 -6.04 3.22
C VAL A 203 -11.66 -7.38 3.76
N ASP A 204 -12.54 -8.16 4.33
CA ASP A 204 -12.19 -9.52 4.78
C ASP A 204 -11.92 -10.43 3.58
N ASP A 205 -11.04 -11.41 3.79
CA ASP A 205 -10.60 -12.33 2.74
C ASP A 205 -11.80 -13.00 2.05
N GLY A 206 -11.85 -12.84 0.73
CA GLY A 206 -12.90 -13.40 -0.10
C GLY A 206 -14.25 -12.68 -0.04
N LYS A 207 -14.42 -11.65 0.79
CA LYS A 207 -15.71 -10.96 1.02
C LYS A 207 -15.86 -9.63 0.25
N LEU A 208 -15.14 -9.47 -0.86
CA LEU A 208 -15.26 -8.25 -1.67
C LEU A 208 -16.70 -7.99 -2.15
N LYS A 209 -17.42 -9.05 -2.54
CA LYS A 209 -18.79 -8.91 -3.05
C LYS A 209 -19.75 -8.42 -1.96
N GLU A 210 -19.68 -9.05 -0.79
CA GLU A 210 -20.47 -8.69 0.38
C GLU A 210 -20.18 -7.24 0.81
N PHE A 211 -18.90 -6.87 0.84
CA PHE A 211 -18.47 -5.51 1.14
C PHE A 211 -19.07 -4.48 0.17
N LEU A 212 -19.04 -4.76 -1.16
CA LEU A 212 -19.62 -3.88 -2.16
C LEU A 212 -21.14 -3.81 -2.03
N ILE A 213 -21.83 -4.92 -1.80
CA ILE A 213 -23.28 -4.96 -1.60
C ILE A 213 -23.68 -4.09 -0.42
N GLU A 214 -23.03 -4.26 0.72
CA GLU A 214 -23.31 -3.52 1.95
C GLU A 214 -23.09 -2.01 1.77
N ASN A 215 -21.93 -1.62 1.24
CA ASN A 215 -21.56 -0.20 1.10
C ASN A 215 -22.31 0.51 -0.03
N THR A 216 -22.93 -0.22 -0.97
CA THR A 216 -23.79 0.34 -2.03
C THR A 216 -25.29 0.20 -1.73
N LYS A 217 -25.67 -0.35 -0.56
CA LYS A 217 -27.05 -0.67 -0.20
C LYS A 217 -27.73 -1.51 -1.30
N GLY A 218 -27.03 -2.53 -1.79
CA GLY A 218 -27.48 -3.46 -2.82
C GLY A 218 -27.34 -2.99 -4.26
N LYS A 219 -26.96 -1.75 -4.54
CA LYS A 219 -26.82 -1.23 -5.92
C LYS A 219 -25.76 -1.94 -6.75
N ALA A 220 -24.78 -2.58 -6.10
CA ALA A 220 -23.77 -3.41 -6.76
C ALA A 220 -24.38 -4.65 -7.43
N GLU A 221 -25.53 -5.13 -6.96
CA GLU A 221 -26.26 -6.27 -7.51
C GLU A 221 -27.21 -5.84 -8.65
N LYS A 222 -26.66 -5.28 -9.71
CA LYS A 222 -27.40 -4.94 -10.92
C LYS A 222 -27.13 -6.02 -11.99
N PRO A 223 -28.05 -6.99 -12.20
CA PRO A 223 -27.87 -8.05 -13.18
C PRO A 223 -27.74 -7.51 -14.61
N GLY A 224 -26.92 -8.20 -15.42
CA GLY A 224 -26.73 -7.88 -16.83
C GLY A 224 -26.22 -9.09 -17.59
N ASN A 225 -25.76 -8.88 -18.82
CA ASN A 225 -25.28 -9.97 -19.67
C ASN A 225 -23.75 -9.99 -19.75
N ILE A 226 -23.22 -11.19 -19.95
CA ILE A 226 -21.85 -11.41 -20.40
C ILE A 226 -21.93 -11.64 -21.91
N VAL A 227 -21.24 -10.80 -22.68
CA VAL A 227 -21.30 -10.82 -24.16
C VAL A 227 -19.89 -10.98 -24.74
N ASP A 228 -19.82 -11.56 -25.94
CA ASP A 228 -18.59 -11.55 -26.72
C ASP A 228 -18.34 -10.17 -27.39
N LYS A 229 -17.24 -10.04 -28.15
CA LYS A 229 -16.90 -8.80 -28.90
C LYS A 229 -17.92 -8.43 -29.99
N ASN A 230 -18.75 -9.38 -30.41
CA ASN A 230 -19.78 -9.17 -31.43
C ASN A 230 -21.16 -8.83 -30.83
N GLY A 231 -21.26 -8.86 -29.48
CA GLY A 231 -22.50 -8.61 -28.78
C GLY A 231 -23.36 -9.87 -28.55
N ASN A 232 -22.88 -11.06 -28.90
CA ASN A 232 -23.62 -12.30 -28.63
C ASN A 232 -23.62 -12.59 -27.12
N ILE A 233 -24.79 -12.91 -26.58
CA ILE A 233 -24.96 -13.21 -25.15
C ILE A 233 -24.43 -14.61 -24.87
N LEU A 234 -23.41 -14.69 -23.99
CA LEU A 234 -22.82 -15.95 -23.53
C LEU A 234 -23.33 -16.36 -22.14
N GLY A 235 -23.85 -15.41 -21.36
CA GLY A 235 -24.31 -15.67 -20.01
C GLY A 235 -24.85 -14.43 -19.32
N LYS A 236 -25.04 -14.55 -17.99
CA LYS A 236 -25.52 -13.44 -17.14
C LYS A 236 -24.60 -13.24 -15.95
N HIS A 237 -24.53 -12.00 -15.47
CA HIS A 237 -23.85 -11.66 -14.23
C HIS A 237 -24.80 -11.00 -13.22
N ARG A 238 -24.42 -11.02 -11.92
CA ARG A 238 -25.22 -10.38 -10.84
C ARG A 238 -24.92 -8.89 -10.67
N GLY A 239 -23.78 -8.42 -11.17
CA GLY A 239 -23.31 -7.03 -11.13
C GLY A 239 -21.91 -6.97 -11.69
N PHE A 240 -21.64 -6.07 -12.63
CA PHE A 240 -20.28 -5.98 -13.24
C PHE A 240 -19.22 -5.54 -12.25
N SER A 241 -19.59 -4.81 -11.19
CA SER A 241 -18.69 -4.40 -10.11
C SER A 241 -18.02 -5.57 -9.36
N PHE A 242 -18.52 -6.79 -9.51
CA PHE A 242 -17.93 -8.00 -8.94
C PHE A 242 -16.84 -8.63 -9.80
N TYR A 243 -16.52 -8.01 -10.94
CA TYR A 243 -15.55 -8.52 -11.90
C TYR A 243 -14.43 -7.51 -12.11
N THR A 244 -13.30 -8.03 -12.62
CA THR A 244 -12.09 -7.21 -12.88
C THR A 244 -11.59 -7.49 -14.29
N ILE A 245 -11.10 -6.48 -14.99
CA ILE A 245 -10.48 -6.66 -16.31
C ILE A 245 -9.32 -7.65 -16.20
N GLY A 246 -9.28 -8.63 -17.11
CA GLY A 246 -8.35 -9.75 -17.10
C GLY A 246 -8.79 -10.95 -16.26
N GLN A 247 -9.95 -10.88 -15.59
CA GLN A 247 -10.48 -12.02 -14.85
C GLN A 247 -10.90 -13.14 -15.81
N ARG A 248 -10.41 -14.37 -15.51
CA ARG A 248 -10.74 -15.59 -16.24
C ARG A 248 -11.73 -16.47 -15.50
N LYS A 249 -11.52 -16.64 -14.18
CA LYS A 249 -12.30 -17.56 -13.35
C LYS A 249 -13.58 -16.91 -12.84
N GLY A 250 -14.63 -17.73 -12.64
CA GLY A 250 -15.88 -17.28 -12.01
C GLY A 250 -16.81 -16.50 -12.95
N LEU A 251 -16.65 -16.60 -14.27
CA LEU A 251 -17.55 -15.99 -15.24
C LEU A 251 -18.87 -16.74 -15.37
N GLY A 252 -18.90 -18.06 -15.08
CA GLY A 252 -20.11 -18.88 -15.17
C GLY A 252 -20.58 -19.10 -16.61
N ILE A 253 -19.70 -18.98 -17.60
CA ILE A 253 -19.96 -19.24 -19.02
C ILE A 253 -19.16 -20.44 -19.49
N SER A 254 -19.69 -21.15 -20.48
CA SER A 254 -18.99 -22.26 -21.15
C SER A 254 -18.43 -21.77 -22.48
N SER A 255 -17.17 -22.12 -22.77
CA SER A 255 -16.49 -21.79 -24.01
C SER A 255 -15.44 -22.83 -24.32
N GLU A 256 -15.16 -23.08 -25.59
CA GLU A 256 -14.06 -23.96 -26.03
C GLU A 256 -12.70 -23.38 -25.66
N GLU A 257 -12.54 -22.05 -25.79
CA GLU A 257 -11.32 -21.33 -25.43
C GLU A 257 -11.50 -20.51 -24.13
N PRO A 258 -10.43 -20.31 -23.36
CA PRO A 258 -10.48 -19.49 -22.18
C PRO A 258 -10.88 -18.03 -22.48
N LEU A 259 -11.95 -17.55 -21.86
CA LEU A 259 -12.40 -16.19 -21.98
C LEU A 259 -12.00 -15.32 -20.78
N TYR A 260 -11.72 -14.06 -21.04
CA TYR A 260 -11.28 -13.05 -20.09
C TYR A 260 -12.17 -11.81 -20.17
N VAL A 261 -12.40 -11.15 -19.04
CA VAL A 261 -13.06 -9.86 -19.01
C VAL A 261 -12.18 -8.82 -19.73
N LEU A 262 -12.68 -8.23 -20.80
CA LEU A 262 -11.98 -7.20 -21.58
C LEU A 262 -12.41 -5.79 -21.20
N ALA A 263 -13.71 -5.58 -20.99
CA ALA A 263 -14.28 -4.28 -20.72
C ALA A 263 -15.65 -4.40 -20.03
N PHE A 264 -16.12 -3.27 -19.50
CA PHE A 264 -17.47 -3.08 -18.97
C PHE A 264 -18.18 -2.03 -19.81
N ASP A 265 -19.33 -2.40 -20.39
CA ASP A 265 -20.25 -1.44 -21.00
C ASP A 265 -21.28 -1.01 -19.94
N ARG A 266 -21.12 0.22 -19.46
CA ARG A 266 -21.94 0.76 -18.38
C ARG A 266 -23.33 1.16 -18.83
N GLU A 267 -23.51 1.52 -20.10
CA GLU A 267 -24.78 1.94 -20.67
C GLU A 267 -25.72 0.75 -20.78
N THR A 268 -25.23 -0.34 -21.35
CA THR A 268 -25.99 -1.58 -21.52
C THR A 268 -25.90 -2.52 -20.31
N ASN A 269 -25.02 -2.20 -19.33
CA ASN A 269 -24.72 -3.05 -18.18
C ASN A 269 -24.22 -4.44 -18.58
N ASN A 270 -23.37 -4.51 -19.61
CA ASN A 270 -22.78 -5.75 -20.09
C ASN A 270 -21.30 -5.89 -19.68
N ILE A 271 -20.87 -7.13 -19.49
CA ILE A 271 -19.44 -7.51 -19.38
C ILE A 271 -19.02 -8.04 -20.75
N ILE A 272 -18.03 -7.40 -21.37
CA ILE A 272 -17.45 -7.83 -22.64
C ILE A 272 -16.31 -8.78 -22.35
N VAL A 273 -16.35 -9.98 -22.95
CA VAL A 273 -15.31 -10.99 -22.81
C VAL A 273 -14.69 -11.35 -24.15
N GLY A 274 -13.44 -11.85 -24.10
CA GLY A 274 -12.72 -12.31 -25.30
C GLY A 274 -11.49 -13.13 -24.91
N GLU A 275 -10.67 -13.45 -25.89
CA GLU A 275 -9.49 -14.26 -25.73
C GLU A 275 -8.34 -13.48 -25.02
N ASN A 276 -7.33 -14.21 -24.55
CA ASN A 276 -6.17 -13.60 -23.89
C ASN A 276 -5.45 -12.54 -24.76
N LYS A 277 -5.37 -12.78 -26.06
CA LYS A 277 -4.74 -11.82 -27.00
C LYS A 277 -5.42 -10.45 -27.06
N ASP A 278 -6.73 -10.40 -26.75
CA ASP A 278 -7.53 -9.18 -26.77
C ASP A 278 -7.25 -8.26 -25.55
N LEU A 279 -6.54 -8.77 -24.53
CA LEU A 279 -6.13 -8.00 -23.34
C LEU A 279 -4.91 -7.10 -23.61
N PHE A 280 -4.10 -7.43 -24.63
CA PHE A 280 -2.89 -6.67 -24.92
C PHE A 280 -3.23 -5.33 -25.56
N LYS A 281 -2.54 -4.30 -25.12
CA LYS A 281 -2.64 -2.94 -25.64
C LYS A 281 -1.23 -2.41 -25.90
N ASP A 282 -1.09 -1.68 -26.99
CA ASP A 282 0.19 -1.06 -27.38
C ASP A 282 0.35 0.35 -26.79
N GLU A 283 -0.73 0.88 -26.20
CA GLU A 283 -0.79 2.20 -25.61
C GLU A 283 -1.20 2.17 -24.15
N LEU A 284 -0.57 3.05 -23.35
CA LEU A 284 -0.97 3.37 -21.97
C LEU A 284 -1.14 4.88 -21.85
N ILE A 285 -2.34 5.30 -21.44
CA ILE A 285 -2.62 6.70 -21.14
C ILE A 285 -2.61 6.90 -19.63
N ALA A 286 -1.65 7.70 -19.15
CA ALA A 286 -1.57 8.10 -17.74
C ALA A 286 -2.08 9.54 -17.59
N THR A 287 -2.89 9.78 -16.55
CA THR A 287 -3.42 11.11 -16.22
C THR A 287 -3.11 11.48 -14.79
N ARG A 288 -3.18 12.77 -14.46
CA ARG A 288 -2.93 13.28 -13.09
C ARG A 288 -1.58 12.81 -12.54
N LEU A 289 -0.52 13.04 -13.34
CA LEU A 289 0.83 12.59 -13.03
C LEU A 289 1.38 13.28 -11.79
N ASN A 290 2.11 12.52 -10.97
CA ASN A 290 2.91 13.01 -9.87
C ASN A 290 4.39 12.90 -10.26
N LEU A 291 5.05 14.02 -10.55
CA LEU A 291 6.39 14.06 -11.11
C LEU A 291 7.43 14.23 -10.00
N PHE A 292 8.25 13.20 -9.76
CA PHE A 292 9.33 13.25 -8.76
C PHE A 292 10.64 13.79 -9.33
N SER A 293 11.06 13.31 -10.51
CA SER A 293 12.39 13.59 -11.09
C SER A 293 12.42 14.84 -11.96
N VAL A 294 11.27 15.25 -12.52
CA VAL A 294 11.15 16.40 -13.42
C VAL A 294 10.14 17.41 -12.87
N SER A 295 10.19 18.64 -13.34
CA SER A 295 9.27 19.70 -12.93
C SER A 295 8.09 19.91 -13.88
N SER A 296 8.20 19.45 -15.14
CA SER A 296 7.21 19.66 -16.19
C SER A 296 7.22 18.48 -17.17
N LEU A 297 6.07 18.23 -17.81
CA LEU A 297 5.93 17.26 -18.90
C LEU A 297 6.69 17.70 -20.16
N ASP A 298 6.88 19.01 -20.38
CA ASP A 298 7.57 19.55 -21.56
C ASP A 298 9.03 19.06 -21.66
N SER A 299 9.60 18.63 -20.52
CA SER A 299 10.95 18.06 -20.47
C SER A 299 11.02 16.57 -20.81
N LEU A 300 9.88 15.95 -21.16
CA LEU A 300 9.76 14.50 -21.39
C LEU A 300 9.64 14.11 -22.87
N ASP A 301 9.84 15.04 -23.78
CA ASP A 301 9.81 14.72 -25.22
C ASP A 301 10.83 13.64 -25.57
N ASN A 302 10.37 12.54 -26.18
CA ASN A 302 11.16 11.37 -26.53
C ASN A 302 11.87 10.69 -25.36
N TRP A 303 11.29 10.75 -24.16
CA TRP A 303 11.87 10.17 -22.96
C TRP A 303 11.63 8.66 -22.96
N GLU A 304 12.70 7.89 -22.85
CA GLU A 304 12.58 6.46 -22.61
C GLU A 304 12.45 6.17 -21.14
N CYS A 305 11.45 5.38 -20.77
CA CYS A 305 11.25 4.98 -19.38
C CYS A 305 10.79 3.53 -19.28
N PHE A 306 10.72 3.04 -18.07
CA PHE A 306 10.06 1.78 -17.77
C PHE A 306 8.77 2.03 -17.00
N ALA A 307 7.69 1.40 -17.40
CA ALA A 307 6.38 1.51 -16.79
C ALA A 307 5.93 0.21 -16.12
N LYS A 308 5.20 0.35 -15.02
CA LYS A 308 4.52 -0.72 -14.32
C LYS A 308 3.05 -0.36 -14.16
N THR A 309 2.16 -1.16 -14.68
CA THR A 309 0.70 -0.94 -14.57
C THR A 309 0.10 -1.53 -13.30
N ARG A 310 0.80 -2.48 -12.66
CA ARG A 310 0.41 -3.13 -11.40
C ARG A 310 1.66 -3.42 -10.57
N SER A 311 1.52 -3.51 -9.25
CA SER A 311 2.64 -3.77 -8.34
C SER A 311 3.50 -4.97 -8.72
N ARG A 312 2.86 -6.08 -9.14
CA ARG A 312 3.54 -7.33 -9.54
C ARG A 312 3.75 -7.48 -11.04
N ALA A 313 3.44 -6.46 -11.85
CA ALA A 313 3.72 -6.50 -13.28
C ALA A 313 5.22 -6.42 -13.56
N ILE A 314 5.63 -6.98 -14.69
CA ILE A 314 6.97 -6.74 -15.24
C ILE A 314 7.09 -5.27 -15.64
N LEU A 315 8.32 -4.78 -15.76
CA LEU A 315 8.62 -3.46 -16.28
C LEU A 315 8.57 -3.52 -17.80
N TYR A 316 7.76 -2.65 -18.40
CA TYR A 316 7.72 -2.46 -19.86
C TYR A 316 8.51 -1.22 -20.24
N ARG A 317 9.31 -1.30 -21.28
CA ARG A 317 9.97 -0.13 -21.87
C ARG A 317 8.94 0.66 -22.68
N CYS A 318 8.87 1.95 -22.44
CA CYS A 318 7.95 2.89 -23.08
C CYS A 318 8.73 4.05 -23.70
#